data_b8525cb4fda79874fb4667311203630c
#
_entry.id   b8525cb4fda79874fb4667311203630c
#
_cell.length_a   1.000
_cell.length_b   1.000
_cell.length_c   1.000
_cell.angle_alpha   90.00
_cell.angle_beta   90.00
_cell.angle_gamma   90.00
#
_symmetry.space_group_name_H-M   'P 1'
#
loop_
_entity.id
_entity.type
_entity.pdbx_description
1 polymer ?
#
loop_
_entity_poly.entity_id
_entity_poly.type
_entity_poly.pdbx_seq_one_letter_code
_entity_poly.pdbx_strand_id
1 'polypeptide(L)'
;MHHAYLADVAFPAGSGMRSAVYQATCSPFRNPLNDGERRMIRFACSRAGTRLGDLLIRSAGVEKPKVRWRFSEGPYFDNQVCFLELDGRSARLRLQKTARRAEGEQDEGYGLETVFERPLT
;
A
#
# COMPACT_ATOMS: atom_id res chain seq x y z
N MET A 1 -5.22 -5.25 9.84
CA MET A 1 -4.28 -4.39 9.09
C MET A 1 -5.01 -3.07 8.84
N HIS A 2 -4.40 -1.92 9.10
CA HIS A 2 -5.09 -0.63 9.18
C HIS A 2 -4.41 0.43 8.29
N HIS A 3 -4.05 0.04 7.06
CA HIS A 3 -3.43 0.93 6.08
C HIS A 3 -3.65 0.42 4.66
N ALA A 4 -3.52 1.31 3.68
CA ALA A 4 -3.52 0.95 2.27
C ALA A 4 -2.12 1.08 1.68
N TYR A 5 -1.81 0.21 0.72
CA TYR A 5 -0.58 0.26 -0.05
C TYR A 5 -0.71 -0.47 -1.38
N LEU A 6 0.18 -0.14 -2.28
CA LEU A 6 0.47 -0.93 -3.47
C LEU A 6 1.93 -1.37 -3.40
N ALA A 7 2.18 -2.65 -3.63
CA ALA A 7 3.51 -3.20 -3.69
C ALA A 7 3.76 -3.95 -4.99
N ASP A 8 4.94 -3.76 -5.54
CA ASP A 8 5.47 -4.59 -6.63
C ASP A 8 5.98 -5.91 -6.03
N VAL A 9 5.58 -7.03 -6.62
CA VAL A 9 6.01 -8.37 -6.18
C VAL A 9 7.01 -8.93 -7.19
N ALA A 10 8.23 -9.14 -6.73
CA ALA A 10 9.31 -9.68 -7.55
C ALA A 10 9.58 -11.14 -7.20
N PHE A 11 9.64 -11.97 -8.23
CA PHE A 11 9.96 -13.40 -8.15
C PHE A 11 11.44 -13.63 -8.47
N PRO A 12 12.03 -14.74 -7.98
CA PRO A 12 13.41 -15.06 -8.31
C PRO A 12 13.60 -15.33 -9.80
N ALA A 13 14.81 -15.07 -10.27
CA ALA A 13 15.20 -15.44 -11.62
C ALA A 13 15.00 -16.94 -11.85
N GLY A 14 14.45 -17.32 -13.01
CA GLY A 14 14.14 -18.70 -13.33
C GLY A 14 12.78 -19.21 -12.80
N SER A 15 11.99 -18.40 -12.13
CA SER A 15 10.63 -18.77 -11.68
C SER A 15 9.63 -19.01 -12.82
N GLY A 16 9.99 -18.62 -14.05
CA GLY A 16 9.07 -18.68 -15.21
C GLY A 16 8.01 -17.55 -15.22
N MET A 17 7.94 -16.74 -14.19
CA MET A 17 7.00 -15.62 -14.12
C MET A 17 7.39 -14.53 -15.14
N ARG A 18 6.45 -14.23 -16.05
CA ARG A 18 6.63 -13.21 -17.09
C ARG A 18 5.73 -11.99 -16.90
N SER A 19 4.71 -12.11 -16.06
CA SER A 19 3.76 -11.04 -15.80
C SER A 19 4.20 -10.17 -14.64
N ALA A 20 3.87 -8.87 -14.70
CA ALA A 20 3.93 -8.02 -13.53
C ALA A 20 2.93 -8.50 -12.49
N VAL A 21 3.34 -8.53 -11.23
CA VAL A 21 2.48 -8.93 -10.11
C VAL A 21 2.48 -7.82 -9.08
N TYR A 22 1.29 -7.44 -8.66
CA TYR A 22 1.08 -6.38 -7.69
C TYR A 22 0.27 -6.91 -6.51
N GLN A 23 0.54 -6.40 -5.34
CA GLN A 23 -0.29 -6.58 -4.17
C GLN A 23 -0.88 -5.23 -3.78
N ALA A 24 -2.19 -5.09 -3.94
CA ALA A 24 -2.94 -3.94 -3.46
C ALA A 24 -3.68 -4.31 -2.18
N THR A 25 -3.55 -3.49 -1.17
CA THR A 25 -4.27 -3.64 0.10
C THR A 25 -4.94 -2.32 0.43
N CYS A 26 -6.22 -2.39 0.79
CA CYS A 26 -6.99 -1.25 1.24
C CYS A 26 -7.83 -1.68 2.45
N SER A 27 -7.47 -1.20 3.63
CA SER A 27 -8.14 -1.56 4.88
C SER A 27 -7.73 -0.60 6.00
N PRO A 28 -8.61 -0.33 6.94
CA PRO A 28 -10.05 -0.57 7.00
C PRO A 28 -10.85 0.65 6.56
N PHE A 29 -12.16 0.45 6.45
CA PHE A 29 -13.08 1.53 6.13
C PHE A 29 -13.38 2.45 7.34
N ARG A 30 -13.12 2.04 8.57
CA ARG A 30 -13.64 2.75 9.76
C ARG A 30 -12.82 2.63 11.06
N ASN A 31 -11.56 2.36 11.01
CA ASN A 31 -10.79 2.20 12.24
C ASN A 31 -9.45 2.97 12.16
N PRO A 32 -9.43 4.24 12.60
CA PRO A 32 -8.21 5.04 12.57
C PRO A 32 -7.17 4.48 13.53
N LEU A 33 -5.94 4.39 13.06
CA LEU A 33 -4.78 4.06 13.90
C LEU A 33 -4.38 5.28 14.73
N ASN A 34 -3.90 5.03 15.95
CA ASN A 34 -3.27 6.07 16.73
C ASN A 34 -1.89 6.46 16.16
N ASP A 35 -1.35 7.59 16.59
CA ASP A 35 -0.09 8.12 16.05
C ASP A 35 1.12 7.21 16.29
N GLY A 36 1.15 6.49 17.41
CA GLY A 36 2.21 5.53 17.74
C GLY A 36 2.21 4.36 16.75
N GLU A 37 1.04 3.80 16.47
CA GLU A 37 0.86 2.71 15.50
C GLU A 37 1.26 3.16 14.09
N ARG A 38 0.85 4.36 13.67
CA ARG A 38 1.23 4.94 12.38
C ARG A 38 2.73 5.08 12.22
N ARG A 39 3.42 5.57 13.27
CA ARG A 39 4.89 5.70 13.29
C ARG A 39 5.57 4.35 13.20
N MET A 40 5.09 3.35 13.93
CA MET A 40 5.63 2.00 13.91
C MET A 40 5.48 1.36 12.52
N ILE A 41 4.33 1.47 11.88
CA ILE A 41 4.10 0.95 10.53
C ILE A 41 5.00 1.67 9.51
N ARG A 42 5.10 3.01 9.57
CA ARG A 42 5.99 3.77 8.68
C ARG A 42 7.45 3.34 8.85
N PHE A 43 7.88 3.13 10.09
CA PHE A 43 9.23 2.61 10.36
C PHE A 43 9.42 1.22 9.77
N ALA A 44 8.49 0.28 10.03
CA ALA A 44 8.57 -1.08 9.50
C ALA A 44 8.62 -1.13 7.96
N CYS A 45 7.89 -0.23 7.30
CA CYS A 45 7.87 -0.10 5.84
C CYS A 45 9.07 0.68 5.27
N SER A 46 9.90 1.30 6.12
CA SER A 46 11.06 2.07 5.70
C SER A 46 12.25 1.18 5.34
N ARG A 47 13.25 1.78 4.66
CA ARG A 47 14.52 1.09 4.38
C ARG A 47 15.24 0.66 5.66
N ALA A 48 15.14 1.42 6.75
CA ALA A 48 15.73 1.09 8.04
C ALA A 48 15.02 -0.13 8.67
N GLY A 49 13.69 -0.14 8.67
CA GLY A 49 12.89 -1.27 9.13
C GLY A 49 13.18 -2.55 8.34
N THR A 50 13.28 -2.44 7.01
CA THR A 50 13.65 -3.58 6.15
C THR A 50 15.04 -4.13 6.49
N ARG A 51 16.04 -3.26 6.71
CA ARG A 51 17.39 -3.68 7.10
C ARG A 51 17.41 -4.36 8.48
N LEU A 52 16.64 -3.83 9.43
CA LEU A 52 16.49 -4.45 10.75
C LEU A 52 15.82 -5.83 10.62
N GLY A 53 14.76 -5.95 9.84
CA GLY A 53 14.11 -7.23 9.53
C GLY A 53 15.09 -8.24 8.93
N ASP A 54 15.90 -7.81 7.96
CA ASP A 54 16.95 -8.65 7.35
C ASP A 54 17.98 -9.13 8.36
N LEU A 55 18.37 -8.27 9.31
CA LEU A 55 19.30 -8.64 10.39
C LEU A 55 18.68 -9.69 11.32
N LEU A 56 17.43 -9.47 11.72
CA LEU A 56 16.70 -10.41 12.60
C LEU A 56 16.51 -11.77 11.94
N ILE A 57 16.15 -11.82 10.65
CA ILE A 57 16.04 -13.06 9.89
C ILE A 57 17.37 -13.83 9.88
N ARG A 58 18.48 -13.11 9.62
CA ARG A 58 19.81 -13.72 9.64
C ARG A 58 20.20 -14.25 11.02
N SER A 59 19.93 -13.48 12.08
CA SER A 59 20.26 -13.87 13.45
C SER A 59 19.43 -15.07 13.92
N ALA A 60 18.21 -15.21 13.41
CA ALA A 60 17.33 -16.34 13.70
C ALA A 60 17.63 -17.60 12.86
N GLY A 61 18.58 -17.53 11.92
CA GLY A 61 18.90 -18.66 11.03
C GLY A 61 17.79 -19.05 10.06
N VAL A 62 16.84 -18.13 9.81
CA VAL A 62 15.71 -18.35 8.90
C VAL A 62 16.10 -17.99 7.48
N GLU A 63 15.71 -18.82 6.51
CA GLU A 63 15.90 -18.50 5.09
C GLU A 63 15.10 -17.26 4.68
N LYS A 64 15.72 -16.40 3.90
CA LYS A 64 15.01 -15.24 3.34
C LYS A 64 13.91 -15.68 2.38
N PRO A 65 12.76 -14.99 2.40
CA PRO A 65 11.72 -15.23 1.41
C PRO A 65 12.25 -15.11 -0.02
N LYS A 66 11.91 -16.08 -0.87
CA LYS A 66 12.30 -16.06 -2.30
C LYS A 66 11.57 -14.96 -3.07
N VAL A 67 10.35 -14.64 -2.64
CA VAL A 67 9.53 -13.55 -3.19
C VAL A 67 9.84 -12.27 -2.43
N ARG A 68 10.00 -11.16 -3.15
CA ARG A 68 10.30 -9.84 -2.58
C ARG A 68 9.15 -8.88 -2.84
N TRP A 69 8.81 -8.10 -1.83
CA TRP A 69 7.85 -6.99 -1.94
C TRP A 69 8.59 -5.67 -1.86
N ARG A 70 8.18 -4.75 -2.71
CA ARG A 70 8.61 -3.37 -2.63
C ARG A 70 7.39 -2.47 -2.69
N PHE A 71 7.16 -1.71 -1.65
CA PHE A 71 6.12 -0.70 -1.66
C PHE A 71 6.40 0.31 -2.76
N SER A 72 5.49 0.42 -3.69
CA SER A 72 5.51 1.45 -4.74
C SER A 72 4.63 2.63 -4.36
N GLU A 73 3.57 2.37 -3.55
CA GLU A 73 2.70 3.38 -2.99
C GLU A 73 2.35 3.06 -1.54
N GLY A 74 2.32 4.08 -0.67
CA GLY A 74 1.95 3.95 0.74
C GLY A 74 3.12 3.79 1.72
N PRO A 75 2.86 3.49 2.98
CA PRO A 75 1.53 3.20 3.56
C PRO A 75 0.67 4.46 3.75
N TYR A 76 -0.59 4.37 3.36
CA TYR A 76 -1.61 5.40 3.56
C TYR A 76 -2.55 4.98 4.68
N PHE A 77 -3.03 5.96 5.44
CA PHE A 77 -3.89 5.78 6.60
C PHE A 77 -5.19 6.54 6.40
N ASP A 78 -6.12 6.40 7.33
CA ASP A 78 -7.46 6.96 7.34
C ASP A 78 -8.49 6.15 6.55
N ASN A 79 -9.71 6.66 6.41
CA ASN A 79 -10.78 5.97 5.68
C ASN A 79 -10.52 6.07 4.18
N GLN A 80 -10.48 4.93 3.52
CA GLN A 80 -10.03 4.83 2.13
C GLN A 80 -10.89 3.86 1.33
N VAL A 81 -10.98 4.13 0.02
CA VAL A 81 -11.61 3.26 -0.96
C VAL A 81 -10.65 3.06 -2.12
N CYS A 82 -10.48 1.82 -2.54
CA CYS A 82 -9.63 1.46 -3.66
C CYS A 82 -10.50 1.00 -4.83
N PHE A 83 -10.25 1.54 -6.02
CA PHE A 83 -10.92 1.17 -7.26
C PHE A 83 -9.92 0.47 -8.17
N LEU A 84 -10.29 -0.71 -8.64
CA LEU A 84 -9.58 -1.41 -9.72
C LEU A 84 -10.44 -1.31 -10.97
N GLU A 85 -9.95 -0.57 -11.94
CA GLU A 85 -10.59 -0.40 -13.24
C GLU A 85 -9.91 -1.33 -14.26
N LEU A 86 -10.69 -2.16 -14.94
CA LEU A 86 -10.21 -3.09 -15.95
C LEU A 86 -10.86 -2.75 -17.28
N ASP A 87 -10.05 -2.50 -18.31
CA ASP A 87 -10.47 -2.26 -19.67
C ASP A 87 -9.64 -3.13 -20.63
N GLY A 88 -10.24 -4.23 -21.06
CA GLY A 88 -9.57 -5.22 -21.87
C GLY A 88 -8.31 -5.76 -21.19
N ARG A 89 -7.14 -5.39 -21.71
CA ARG A 89 -5.82 -5.77 -21.16
C ARG A 89 -5.20 -4.69 -20.27
N SER A 90 -5.86 -3.57 -20.13
CA SER A 90 -5.41 -2.46 -19.28
C SER A 90 -6.02 -2.58 -17.89
N ALA A 91 -5.24 -2.34 -16.89
CA ALA A 91 -5.67 -2.27 -15.51
C ALA A 91 -5.17 -0.97 -14.87
N ARG A 92 -6.00 -0.33 -14.07
CA ARG A 92 -5.68 0.91 -13.35
C ARG A 92 -6.16 0.79 -11.92
N LEU A 93 -5.30 1.17 -10.99
CA LEU A 93 -5.62 1.24 -9.57
C LEU A 93 -5.69 2.69 -9.12
N ARG A 94 -6.80 3.08 -8.48
CA ARG A 94 -7.00 4.38 -7.88
C ARG A 94 -7.36 4.24 -6.41
N LEU A 95 -6.62 4.95 -5.56
CA LEU A 95 -6.92 5.06 -4.13
C LEU A 95 -7.49 6.44 -3.83
N GLN A 96 -8.62 6.47 -3.15
CA GLN A 96 -9.22 7.69 -2.64
C GLN A 96 -9.35 7.60 -1.12
N LYS A 97 -9.21 8.73 -0.44
CA LYS A 97 -9.45 8.85 1.00
C LYS A 97 -10.50 9.92 1.28
N THR A 98 -11.12 9.82 2.44
CA THR A 98 -12.02 10.88 2.91
C THR A 98 -11.22 12.13 3.23
N ALA A 99 -11.66 13.26 2.69
CA ALA A 99 -11.16 14.59 2.99
C ALA A 99 -12.32 15.49 3.44
N ARG A 100 -12.03 16.40 4.37
CA ARG A 100 -13.01 17.44 4.74
C ARG A 100 -13.04 18.47 3.62
N ARG A 101 -14.23 18.78 3.11
CA ARG A 101 -14.39 19.85 2.13
C ARG A 101 -14.09 21.20 2.76
N ALA A 102 -13.59 22.12 1.96
CA ALA A 102 -13.31 23.47 2.43
C ALA A 102 -14.61 24.21 2.78
N GLU A 103 -14.54 25.11 3.78
CA GLU A 103 -15.65 25.97 4.13
C GLU A 103 -16.04 26.85 2.93
N GLY A 104 -17.30 26.75 2.50
CA GLY A 104 -17.85 27.54 1.37
C GLY A 104 -18.24 26.74 0.14
N GLU A 105 -18.00 25.44 0.07
CA GLU A 105 -18.61 24.56 -0.92
C GLU A 105 -20.07 24.24 -0.55
N GLN A 106 -20.95 24.16 -1.56
CA GLN A 106 -22.42 24.02 -1.38
C GLN A 106 -22.89 22.79 -0.60
N ASP A 107 -21.96 21.85 -0.27
CA ASP A 107 -22.20 20.69 0.56
C ASP A 107 -21.18 20.68 1.70
N GLU A 108 -21.55 21.15 2.88
CA GLU A 108 -20.76 20.96 4.10
C GLU A 108 -20.66 19.46 4.41
N GLY A 109 -19.48 18.87 4.27
CA GLY A 109 -19.32 17.44 4.53
C GLY A 109 -17.93 16.89 4.18
N TYR A 110 -17.89 15.58 4.10
CA TYR A 110 -16.71 14.85 3.65
C TYR A 110 -16.81 14.52 2.16
N GLY A 111 -15.75 14.72 1.43
CA GLY A 111 -15.57 14.28 0.04
C GLY A 111 -14.54 13.15 -0.06
N LEU A 112 -14.34 12.66 -1.26
CA LEU A 112 -13.23 11.76 -1.59
C LEU A 112 -12.17 12.55 -2.36
N GLU A 113 -10.93 12.46 -1.92
CA GLU A 113 -9.77 12.97 -2.67
C GLU A 113 -8.92 11.80 -3.19
N THR A 114 -8.42 11.91 -4.40
CA THR A 114 -7.52 10.91 -4.98
C THR A 114 -6.14 11.03 -4.35
N VAL A 115 -5.67 9.96 -3.73
CA VAL A 115 -4.35 9.86 -3.12
C VAL A 115 -3.30 9.47 -4.16
N PHE A 116 -3.62 8.47 -4.99
CA PHE A 116 -2.87 8.10 -6.17
C PHE A 116 -3.74 7.42 -7.21
N GLU A 117 -3.26 7.46 -8.45
CA GLU A 117 -3.80 6.70 -9.56
C GLU A 117 -2.63 6.14 -10.37
N ARG A 118 -2.66 4.84 -10.65
CA ARG A 118 -1.56 4.15 -11.30
C ARG A 118 -2.04 3.10 -12.30
N PRO A 119 -1.54 3.11 -13.56
CA PRO A 119 -1.70 1.98 -14.46
C PRO A 119 -0.87 0.79 -13.96
N LEU A 120 -1.43 -0.42 -14.11
CA LEU A 120 -0.83 -1.70 -13.69
C LEU A 120 -0.41 -2.53 -14.92
N THR A 121 0.23 -1.91 -15.89
CA THR A 121 0.70 -2.56 -17.13
C THR A 121 2.20 -2.66 -17.20
#